data_90f9821b0cc90ad1d7d6976c0edcffa2
#
_entry.id   90f9821b0cc90ad1d7d6976c0edcffa2
#
_cell.length_a   1.000
_cell.length_b   1.000
_cell.length_c   1.000
_cell.angle_alpha   90.00
_cell.angle_beta   90.00
_cell.angle_gamma   90.00
#
_symmetry.space_group_name_H-M   'P 1'
#
loop_
_entity.id
_entity.type
_entity.pdbx_description
1 polymer ?
#
loop_
_entity_poly.entity_id
_entity_poly.type
_entity_poly.pdbx_seq_one_letter_code
_entity_poly.pdbx_strand_id
1 'polypeptide(L)'
;PDIDVLYLQDIGGRCLVDFDVDLPNWFAEIKKACDANGVIFGVDIESFKSCWCPDISMRAKSWVELEEQLRVAGMFTEHITNFSWATFKPGTDTYEGYKKYLAEK
;
A
#
# COMPACT_ATOMS: atom_id res chain seq x y z
N PRO A 1 25.25 0.13 4.20
CA PRO A 1 24.59 0.61 2.99
C PRO A 1 24.37 2.12 3.06
N ASP A 2 24.15 2.72 1.89
CA ASP A 2 23.92 4.16 1.78
C ASP A 2 22.46 4.56 2.04
N ILE A 3 21.58 3.59 2.26
CA ILE A 3 20.18 3.84 2.57
C ILE A 3 19.80 3.17 3.89
N ASP A 4 19.00 3.88 4.68
CA ASP A 4 18.53 3.39 5.98
C ASP A 4 17.14 2.76 5.88
N VAL A 5 16.30 3.29 5.01
CA VAL A 5 14.90 2.86 4.85
C VAL A 5 14.57 2.75 3.37
N LEU A 6 13.90 1.67 2.99
CA LEU A 6 13.36 1.49 1.64
C LEU A 6 11.85 1.40 1.72
N TYR A 7 11.15 2.33 1.07
CA TYR A 7 9.69 2.24 0.91
C TYR A 7 9.36 1.71 -0.47
N LEU A 8 8.77 0.54 -0.51
CA LEU A 8 8.32 -0.08 -1.76
C LEU A 8 6.89 0.39 -2.06
N GLN A 9 6.69 0.97 -3.23
CA GLN A 9 5.34 1.30 -3.70
C GLN A 9 4.65 0.01 -4.12
N ASP A 10 3.45 -0.24 -3.60
CA ASP A 10 2.80 -1.53 -3.77
C ASP A 10 2.13 -1.73 -5.13
N ILE A 11 2.07 -0.68 -5.95
CA ILE A 11 1.37 -0.68 -7.25
C ILE A 11 -0.05 -1.24 -7.21
N GLY A 12 -0.65 -1.23 -6.01
CA GLY A 12 -2.00 -1.75 -5.80
C GLY A 12 -3.09 -0.93 -6.49
N GLY A 13 -2.75 0.27 -6.96
CA GLY A 13 -3.66 1.06 -7.78
C GLY A 13 -3.81 0.54 -9.20
N ARG A 14 -2.94 -0.35 -9.64
CA ARG A 14 -2.96 -0.92 -10.99
C ARG A 14 -3.91 -2.10 -11.06
N CYS A 15 -4.56 -2.27 -12.21
CA CYS A 15 -5.49 -3.38 -12.41
C CYS A 15 -4.80 -4.72 -12.67
N LEU A 16 -3.48 -4.72 -12.77
CA LEU A 16 -2.71 -5.90 -13.14
C LEU A 16 -2.11 -6.65 -11.95
N VAL A 17 -2.31 -6.16 -10.74
CA VAL A 17 -1.72 -6.75 -9.54
C VAL A 17 -2.76 -7.62 -8.82
N ASP A 18 -2.38 -8.84 -8.52
CA ASP A 18 -3.16 -9.74 -7.70
C ASP A 18 -2.67 -9.62 -6.25
N PHE A 19 -3.45 -8.99 -5.39
CA PHE A 19 -3.08 -8.73 -4.01
C PHE A 19 -2.82 -10.00 -3.22
N ASP A 20 -3.57 -11.06 -3.53
CA ASP A 20 -3.47 -12.29 -2.75
C ASP A 20 -2.24 -13.13 -3.09
N VAL A 21 -1.70 -12.95 -4.29
CA VAL A 21 -0.58 -13.75 -4.79
C VAL A 21 0.68 -12.93 -4.97
N ASP A 22 0.57 -11.82 -5.73
CA ASP A 22 1.76 -11.06 -6.15
C ASP A 22 2.36 -10.23 -5.02
N LEU A 23 1.55 -9.51 -4.26
CA LEU A 23 2.07 -8.59 -3.25
C LEU A 23 2.77 -9.31 -2.10
N PRO A 24 2.21 -10.38 -1.51
CA PRO A 24 2.92 -11.09 -0.46
C PRO A 24 4.28 -11.63 -0.91
N ASN A 25 4.36 -12.13 -2.13
CA ASN A 25 5.62 -12.64 -2.67
C ASN A 25 6.65 -11.53 -2.86
N TRP A 26 6.24 -10.39 -3.42
CA TRP A 26 7.11 -9.25 -3.61
C TRP A 26 7.61 -8.70 -2.29
N PHE A 27 6.70 -8.50 -1.34
CA PHE A 27 7.05 -7.95 -0.03
C PHE A 27 8.03 -8.88 0.69
N ALA A 28 7.81 -10.19 0.63
CA ALA A 28 8.69 -11.16 1.27
C ALA A 28 10.11 -11.09 0.70
N GLU A 29 10.24 -11.02 -0.61
CA GLU A 29 11.56 -10.97 -1.26
C GLU A 29 12.30 -9.67 -0.97
N ILE A 30 11.61 -8.54 -1.07
CA ILE A 30 12.24 -7.24 -0.80
C ILE A 30 12.58 -7.10 0.68
N LYS A 31 11.69 -7.54 1.57
CA LYS A 31 11.97 -7.51 3.02
C LYS A 31 13.18 -8.36 3.35
N LYS A 32 13.31 -9.53 2.76
CA LYS A 32 14.45 -10.40 2.94
C LYS A 32 15.75 -9.70 2.56
N ALA A 33 15.77 -9.01 1.43
CA ALA A 33 16.94 -8.24 1.01
C ALA A 33 17.23 -7.08 1.96
N CYS A 34 16.20 -6.38 2.43
CA CYS A 34 16.36 -5.30 3.40
C CYS A 34 16.96 -5.82 4.72
N ASP A 35 16.40 -6.90 5.24
CA ASP A 35 16.90 -7.50 6.50
C ASP A 35 18.34 -7.93 6.37
N ALA A 36 18.72 -8.51 5.23
CA ALA A 36 20.09 -8.95 4.99
C ALA A 36 21.11 -7.80 4.93
N ASN A 37 20.63 -6.59 4.65
CA ASN A 37 21.50 -5.41 4.49
C ASN A 37 21.30 -4.35 5.59
N GLY A 38 20.54 -4.65 6.62
CA GLY A 38 20.29 -3.70 7.71
C GLY A 38 19.46 -2.50 7.31
N VAL A 39 18.60 -2.65 6.30
CA VAL A 39 17.72 -1.60 5.80
C VAL A 39 16.32 -1.84 6.35
N ILE A 40 15.65 -0.78 6.81
CA ILE A 40 14.26 -0.87 7.26
C ILE A 40 13.35 -0.95 6.05
N PHE A 41 12.47 -1.95 6.02
CA PHE A 41 11.49 -2.11 4.95
C PHE A 41 10.20 -1.38 5.30
N GLY A 42 9.71 -0.56 4.37
CA GLY A 42 8.41 0.11 4.46
C GLY A 42 7.62 -0.07 3.19
N VAL A 43 6.34 0.23 3.24
CA VAL A 43 5.44 0.14 2.09
C VAL A 43 4.71 1.46 1.90
N ASP A 44 4.68 1.93 0.66
CA ASP A 44 3.89 3.09 0.24
C ASP A 44 2.65 2.57 -0.48
N ILE A 45 1.50 2.66 0.16
CA ILE A 45 0.25 2.11 -0.34
C ILE A 45 -0.43 3.09 -1.28
N GLU A 46 -0.82 2.61 -2.45
CA GLU A 46 -1.62 3.40 -3.39
C GLU A 46 -3.10 3.35 -2.98
N SER A 47 -3.62 4.48 -2.51
CA SER A 47 -5.02 4.59 -2.08
C SER A 47 -5.98 4.88 -3.24
N PHE A 48 -5.50 4.81 -4.45
CA PHE A 48 -6.29 5.01 -5.66
C PHE A 48 -6.32 3.73 -6.48
N LYS A 49 -7.25 3.67 -7.43
CA LYS A 49 -7.34 2.60 -8.41
C LYS A 49 -7.29 3.20 -9.81
N SER A 50 -6.42 2.67 -10.65
CA SER A 50 -6.21 3.15 -12.01
C SER A 50 -6.20 1.98 -12.98
N CYS A 51 -7.01 2.07 -14.01
CA CYS A 51 -7.01 1.09 -15.09
C CYS A 51 -6.53 1.76 -16.38
N TRP A 52 -5.72 1.05 -17.14
CA TRP A 52 -5.07 1.60 -18.33
C TRP A 52 -5.88 1.44 -19.61
N CYS A 53 -6.84 0.53 -19.63
CA CYS A 53 -7.60 0.22 -20.84
C CYS A 53 -9.11 0.36 -20.61
N PRO A 54 -9.82 1.03 -21.53
CA PRO A 54 -9.29 1.80 -22.65
C PRO A 54 -8.74 3.17 -22.25
N ASP A 55 -9.11 3.65 -21.05
CA ASP A 55 -8.72 4.95 -20.54
C ASP A 55 -7.89 4.82 -19.28
N ILE A 56 -7.05 5.83 -19.02
CA ILE A 56 -6.43 5.97 -17.72
C ILE A 56 -7.42 6.74 -16.86
N SER A 57 -8.06 6.04 -15.92
CA SER A 57 -8.93 6.66 -14.95
C SER A 57 -8.41 6.39 -13.55
N MET A 58 -8.51 7.38 -12.68
CA MET A 58 -8.12 7.24 -11.28
C MET A 58 -9.33 7.50 -10.40
N ARG A 59 -9.57 6.60 -9.47
CA ARG A 59 -10.61 6.77 -8.46
C ARG A 59 -10.06 6.39 -7.09
N ALA A 60 -10.65 6.94 -6.05
CA ALA A 60 -10.33 6.51 -4.70
C ALA A 60 -10.77 5.06 -4.52
N LYS A 61 -9.98 4.28 -3.80
CA LYS A 61 -10.39 2.95 -3.40
C LYS A 61 -11.46 3.04 -2.33
N SER A 62 -12.31 2.02 -2.24
CA SER A 62 -13.18 1.87 -1.10
C SER A 62 -12.36 1.46 0.11
N TRP A 63 -12.93 1.59 1.31
CA TRP A 63 -12.25 1.15 2.52
C TRP A 63 -11.94 -0.35 2.47
N VAL A 64 -12.86 -1.15 1.94
CA VAL A 64 -12.64 -2.60 1.84
C VAL A 64 -11.40 -2.92 1.01
N GLU A 65 -11.23 -2.23 -0.11
CA GLU A 65 -10.05 -2.41 -0.97
C GLU A 65 -8.76 -1.98 -0.27
N LEU A 66 -8.79 -0.84 0.41
CA LEU A 66 -7.62 -0.33 1.12
C LEU A 66 -7.27 -1.20 2.34
N GLU A 67 -8.27 -1.66 3.08
CA GLU A 67 -8.04 -2.52 4.23
C GLU A 67 -7.30 -3.80 3.85
N GLU A 68 -7.62 -4.36 2.71
CA GLU A 68 -6.93 -5.54 2.19
C GLU A 68 -5.45 -5.27 1.96
N GLN A 69 -5.12 -4.12 1.36
CA GLN A 69 -3.72 -3.72 1.17
C GLN A 69 -3.00 -3.52 2.49
N LEU A 70 -3.65 -2.85 3.44
CA LEU A 70 -3.08 -2.61 4.77
C LEU A 70 -2.81 -3.92 5.50
N ARG A 71 -3.73 -4.88 5.37
CA ARG A 71 -3.57 -6.20 5.98
C ARG A 71 -2.35 -6.92 5.42
N VAL A 72 -2.21 -6.91 4.10
CA VAL A 72 -1.07 -7.55 3.45
C VAL A 72 0.24 -6.87 3.82
N ALA A 73 0.29 -5.54 3.71
CA ALA A 73 1.50 -4.78 4.06
C ALA A 73 1.88 -4.96 5.53
N GLY A 74 0.88 -4.96 6.41
CA GLY A 74 1.08 -5.09 7.85
C GLY A 74 1.65 -6.43 8.28
N MET A 75 1.59 -7.45 7.41
CA MET A 75 2.24 -8.73 7.66
C MET A 75 3.77 -8.64 7.57
N PHE A 76 4.29 -7.60 6.93
CA PHE A 76 5.71 -7.48 6.64
C PHE A 76 6.37 -6.27 7.31
N THR A 77 5.61 -5.22 7.62
CA THR A 77 6.19 -3.99 8.20
C THR A 77 5.14 -3.17 8.95
N GLU A 78 5.64 -2.38 9.90
CA GLU A 78 4.85 -1.35 10.58
C GLU A 78 5.02 0.01 9.92
N HIS A 79 5.96 0.14 8.99
CA HIS A 79 6.28 1.40 8.32
C HIS A 79 5.46 1.51 7.04
N ILE A 80 4.29 2.13 7.14
CA ILE A 80 3.34 2.23 6.04
C ILE A 80 3.00 3.69 5.79
N THR A 81 3.13 4.12 4.54
CA THR A 81 2.72 5.44 4.07
C THR A 81 1.62 5.31 3.02
N ASN A 82 1.01 6.41 2.65
CA ASN A 82 -0.12 6.45 1.73
C ASN A 82 0.13 7.40 0.57
N PHE A 83 -0.22 6.98 -0.62
CA PHE A 83 -0.25 7.81 -1.81
C PHE A 83 -1.64 7.68 -2.47
N SER A 84 -2.45 8.71 -2.66
CA SER A 84 -2.12 10.11 -2.44
C SER A 84 -3.29 10.82 -1.75
N TRP A 85 -3.03 12.02 -1.22
CA TRP A 85 -4.05 12.85 -0.56
C TRP A 85 -5.25 13.16 -1.46
N ALA A 86 -5.02 13.31 -2.76
CA ALA A 86 -6.10 13.62 -3.70
C ALA A 86 -7.24 12.60 -3.67
N THR A 87 -6.93 11.34 -3.37
CA THR A 87 -7.90 10.26 -3.28
C THR A 87 -8.21 9.83 -1.84
N PHE A 88 -7.69 10.58 -0.86
CA PHE A 88 -7.75 10.23 0.55
C PHE A 88 -8.18 11.44 1.38
N LYS A 89 -9.35 11.97 1.06
CA LYS A 89 -9.86 13.21 1.66
C LYS A 89 -10.88 12.95 2.74
N PRO A 90 -11.01 13.84 3.75
CA PRO A 90 -12.09 13.76 4.72
C PRO A 90 -13.46 13.66 4.02
N GLY A 91 -14.33 12.84 4.57
CA GLY A 91 -15.66 12.60 4.00
C GLY A 91 -15.74 11.46 3.01
N THR A 92 -14.61 10.89 2.61
CA THR A 92 -14.62 9.68 1.78
C THR A 92 -14.69 8.44 2.66
N ASP A 93 -15.24 7.37 2.11
CA ASP A 93 -15.31 6.07 2.76
C ASP A 93 -13.91 5.60 3.21
N THR A 94 -12.94 5.74 2.33
CA THR A 94 -11.56 5.32 2.59
C THR A 94 -10.94 6.09 3.75
N TYR A 95 -11.14 7.41 3.78
CA TYR A 95 -10.60 8.24 4.85
C TYR A 95 -11.22 7.88 6.20
N GLU A 96 -12.54 7.74 6.24
CA GLU A 96 -13.23 7.44 7.50
C GLU A 96 -12.87 6.05 8.01
N GLY A 97 -12.75 5.08 7.13
CA GLY A 97 -12.31 3.74 7.49
C GLY A 97 -10.88 3.71 8.02
N TYR A 98 -9.97 4.43 7.36
CA TYR A 98 -8.58 4.49 7.78
C TYR A 98 -8.40 5.19 9.12
N LYS A 99 -9.16 6.27 9.33
CA LYS A 99 -9.17 6.99 10.61
C LYS A 99 -9.57 6.07 11.75
N LYS A 100 -10.61 5.27 11.55
CA LYS A 100 -11.06 4.28 12.53
C LYS A 100 -10.00 3.20 12.75
N TYR A 101 -9.41 2.72 11.69
CA TYR A 101 -8.34 1.71 11.75
C TYR A 101 -7.17 2.21 12.60
N LEU A 102 -6.74 3.46 12.40
CA LEU A 102 -5.65 4.04 13.19
C LEU A 102 -6.01 4.18 14.66
N ALA A 103 -7.26 4.50 14.96
CA ALA A 103 -7.73 4.65 16.34
C ALA A 103 -7.76 3.33 17.10
N GLU A 104 -7.82 2.22 16.41
CA GLU A 104 -7.85 0.88 17.00
C GLU A 104 -6.46 0.28 17.23
N LYS A 105 -5.41 0.97 16.81
CA LYS A 105 -4.03 0.52 16.97
C LYS A 105 -3.40 0.94 18.29
#